data_514f5d19cefd3488b9578e25f358996c
#
_entry.id   514f5d19cefd3488b9578e25f358996c
#
_cell.length_a   1.000
_cell.length_b   1.000
_cell.length_c   1.000
_cell.angle_alpha   90.00
_cell.angle_beta   90.00
_cell.angle_gamma   90.00
#
_symmetry.space_group_name_H-M   'P 1'
#
loop_
_entity.id
_entity.type
_entity.pdbx_description
1 polymer ?
#
loop_
_entity_poly.entity_id
_entity_poly.type
_entity_poly.pdbx_seq_one_letter_code
_entity_poly.pdbx_strand_id
1 'polypeptide(L)'
;MKLDGKVALVTGASRGIGRATAELLAERGATVIGTATSEKGAAAISDYLGENGKGLALNVTSTESVAEVLDTIKKEFGDVDILVNNAGITRDNLLMRMKHDEWQDIMDTNLTSIFRLSKAVLRAMMKKRCGRIINIGSVVGVMGNAGQANYAAAKAGVIGFTKSMAREVAARGITVNTVAPGFIETDMTKALNDEQRAATLAQVPAGRLGDPKEIAATVAFLASDDAAYMTGETLHVNGGMYMI
;
A
#
# COMPACT_ATOMS: atom_id res chain seq x y z
N MET A 1 5.76 12.87 -14.96
CA MET A 1 6.01 12.00 -13.77
C MET A 1 7.08 10.97 -14.15
N LYS A 2 8.36 11.32 -14.02
CA LYS A 2 9.49 10.41 -14.21
C LYS A 2 10.04 10.01 -12.85
N LEU A 3 10.47 8.76 -12.70
CA LEU A 3 11.02 8.18 -11.47
C LEU A 3 12.41 7.60 -11.72
N ASP A 4 13.11 8.09 -12.75
CA ASP A 4 14.41 7.59 -13.14
C ASP A 4 15.41 7.62 -11.96
N GLY A 5 16.09 6.51 -11.73
CA GLY A 5 17.08 6.34 -10.66
C GLY A 5 16.51 6.27 -9.24
N LYS A 6 15.18 6.18 -9.07
CA LYS A 6 14.55 5.95 -7.78
C LYS A 6 14.41 4.47 -7.48
N VAL A 7 14.67 4.08 -6.24
CA VAL A 7 14.44 2.72 -5.73
C VAL A 7 13.09 2.68 -5.02
N ALA A 8 12.17 1.87 -5.53
CA ALA A 8 10.80 1.75 -4.99
C ALA A 8 10.58 0.37 -4.38
N LEU A 9 10.16 0.32 -3.12
CA LEU A 9 9.71 -0.90 -2.44
C LEU A 9 8.18 -0.93 -2.40
N VAL A 10 7.57 -1.96 -3.01
CA VAL A 10 6.12 -2.18 -3.05
C VAL A 10 5.80 -3.48 -2.34
N THR A 11 5.11 -3.41 -1.20
CA THR A 11 4.72 -4.62 -0.47
C THR A 11 3.44 -5.23 -1.02
N GLY A 12 3.36 -6.58 -1.06
CA GLY A 12 2.20 -7.29 -1.60
C GLY A 12 1.99 -7.07 -3.09
N ALA A 13 3.08 -7.15 -3.88
CA ALA A 13 3.10 -6.85 -5.30
C ALA A 13 2.75 -8.03 -6.22
N SER A 14 2.33 -9.19 -5.66
CA SER A 14 2.06 -10.39 -6.47
C SER A 14 0.80 -10.30 -7.33
N ARG A 15 -0.16 -9.41 -6.98
CA ARG A 15 -1.45 -9.25 -7.68
C ARG A 15 -2.12 -7.91 -7.36
N GLY A 16 -3.24 -7.63 -8.04
CA GLY A 16 -4.15 -6.52 -7.74
C GLY A 16 -3.46 -5.15 -7.74
N ILE A 17 -3.77 -4.32 -6.76
CA ILE A 17 -3.25 -2.96 -6.62
C ILE A 17 -1.71 -2.95 -6.54
N GLY A 18 -1.14 -3.87 -5.75
CA GLY A 18 0.31 -3.93 -5.57
C GLY A 18 1.05 -4.22 -6.87
N ARG A 19 0.55 -5.17 -7.67
CA ARG A 19 1.12 -5.50 -8.99
C ARG A 19 0.99 -4.33 -9.96
N ALA A 20 -0.22 -3.77 -10.11
CA ALA A 20 -0.45 -2.62 -10.99
C ALA A 20 0.44 -1.42 -10.59
N THR A 21 0.64 -1.22 -9.29
CA THR A 21 1.55 -0.18 -8.78
C THR A 21 3.00 -0.46 -9.15
N ALA A 22 3.47 -1.69 -8.93
CA ALA A 22 4.84 -2.07 -9.25
C ALA A 22 5.14 -1.94 -10.75
N GLU A 23 4.25 -2.43 -11.60
CA GLU A 23 4.35 -2.30 -13.06
C GLU A 23 4.41 -0.82 -13.48
N LEU A 24 3.50 0.03 -12.98
CA LEU A 24 3.47 1.44 -13.36
C LEU A 24 4.69 2.23 -12.86
N LEU A 25 5.18 1.96 -11.65
CA LEU A 25 6.40 2.62 -11.15
C LEU A 25 7.62 2.23 -11.99
N ALA A 26 7.72 0.95 -12.41
CA ALA A 26 8.75 0.46 -13.32
C ALA A 26 8.66 1.13 -14.71
N GLU A 27 7.47 1.22 -15.29
CA GLU A 27 7.22 1.95 -16.55
C GLU A 27 7.62 3.44 -16.46
N ARG A 28 7.60 4.02 -15.27
CA ARG A 28 8.02 5.41 -15.00
C ARG A 28 9.52 5.56 -14.75
N GLY A 29 10.30 4.49 -14.83
CA GLY A 29 11.75 4.48 -14.71
C GLY A 29 12.30 4.18 -13.31
N ALA A 30 11.46 3.80 -12.34
CA ALA A 30 11.94 3.35 -11.04
C ALA A 30 12.50 1.92 -11.12
N THR A 31 13.55 1.64 -10.35
CA THR A 31 13.92 0.26 -10.01
C THR A 31 12.99 -0.23 -8.92
N VAL A 32 12.15 -1.22 -9.22
CA VAL A 32 11.08 -1.66 -8.31
C VAL A 32 11.44 -2.96 -7.62
N ILE A 33 11.37 -2.97 -6.31
CA ILE A 33 11.41 -4.19 -5.51
C ILE A 33 9.98 -4.48 -5.05
N GLY A 34 9.38 -5.51 -5.63
CA GLY A 34 8.07 -6.00 -5.24
C GLY A 34 8.18 -7.15 -4.24
N THR A 35 7.28 -7.22 -3.26
CA THR A 35 7.35 -8.34 -2.32
C THR A 35 6.09 -9.20 -2.28
N ALA A 36 6.28 -10.48 -1.95
CA ALA A 36 5.24 -11.46 -1.68
C ALA A 36 5.57 -12.27 -0.43
N THR A 37 4.61 -13.00 0.11
CA THR A 37 4.83 -13.83 1.31
C THR A 37 5.57 -15.14 1.04
N SER A 38 5.78 -15.51 -0.24
CA SER A 38 6.42 -16.76 -0.64
C SER A 38 7.45 -16.54 -1.74
N GLU A 39 8.44 -17.42 -1.81
CA GLU A 39 9.46 -17.42 -2.88
C GLU A 39 8.84 -17.57 -4.28
N LYS A 40 7.78 -18.40 -4.42
CA LYS A 40 7.03 -18.51 -5.67
C LYS A 40 6.41 -17.19 -6.09
N GLY A 41 5.85 -16.44 -5.13
CA GLY A 41 5.30 -15.11 -5.40
C GLY A 41 6.39 -14.10 -5.75
N ALA A 42 7.55 -14.17 -5.10
CA ALA A 42 8.71 -13.34 -5.39
C ALA A 42 9.25 -13.61 -6.80
N ALA A 43 9.38 -14.88 -7.19
CA ALA A 43 9.79 -15.26 -8.54
C ALA A 43 8.84 -14.70 -9.62
N ALA A 44 7.52 -14.84 -9.42
CA ALA A 44 6.53 -14.29 -10.34
C ALA A 44 6.60 -12.74 -10.45
N ILE A 45 6.98 -12.05 -9.38
CA ILE A 45 7.22 -10.60 -9.41
C ILE A 45 8.46 -10.29 -10.24
N SER A 46 9.56 -11.02 -10.05
CA SER A 46 10.78 -10.85 -10.86
C SER A 46 10.49 -11.07 -12.33
N ASP A 47 9.68 -12.08 -12.67
CA ASP A 47 9.33 -12.41 -14.05
C ASP A 47 8.62 -11.23 -14.77
N TYR A 48 7.64 -10.59 -14.12
CA TYR A 48 6.92 -9.48 -14.78
C TYR A 48 7.68 -8.15 -14.72
N LEU A 49 8.56 -7.93 -13.75
CA LEU A 49 9.38 -6.72 -13.68
C LEU A 49 10.58 -6.77 -14.65
N GLY A 50 11.08 -7.97 -14.97
CA GLY A 50 12.25 -8.16 -15.83
C GLY A 50 13.46 -7.38 -15.32
N GLU A 51 14.08 -6.59 -16.19
CA GLU A 51 15.27 -5.78 -15.86
C GLU A 51 14.94 -4.55 -14.98
N ASN A 52 13.66 -4.19 -14.85
CA ASN A 52 13.24 -3.00 -14.10
C ASN A 52 13.07 -3.25 -12.59
N GLY A 53 13.35 -4.46 -12.11
CA GLY A 53 13.21 -4.74 -10.69
C GLY A 53 13.38 -6.19 -10.29
N LYS A 54 13.02 -6.48 -9.03
CA LYS A 54 13.18 -7.81 -8.43
C LYS A 54 12.04 -8.10 -7.46
N GLY A 55 11.61 -9.35 -7.41
CA GLY A 55 10.73 -9.87 -6.38
C GLY A 55 11.52 -10.43 -5.20
N LEU A 56 11.08 -10.16 -3.99
CA LEU A 56 11.65 -10.72 -2.76
C LEU A 56 10.53 -11.29 -1.87
N ALA A 57 10.84 -12.37 -1.17
CA ALA A 57 9.93 -12.89 -0.13
C ALA A 57 10.03 -12.00 1.11
N LEU A 58 8.87 -11.59 1.64
CA LEU A 58 8.80 -10.73 2.81
C LEU A 58 7.58 -11.10 3.67
N ASN A 59 7.84 -11.41 4.93
CA ASN A 59 6.82 -11.39 5.96
C ASN A 59 6.81 -10.02 6.65
N VAL A 60 5.84 -9.16 6.34
CA VAL A 60 5.74 -7.81 6.89
C VAL A 60 5.48 -7.78 8.41
N THR A 61 5.05 -8.90 9.00
CA THR A 61 4.82 -9.01 10.44
C THR A 61 6.09 -9.39 11.23
N SER A 62 7.16 -9.85 10.54
CA SER A 62 8.46 -10.17 11.15
C SER A 62 9.45 -9.01 11.00
N THR A 63 10.01 -8.60 12.12
CA THR A 63 11.05 -7.55 12.16
C THR A 63 12.34 -8.03 11.49
N GLU A 64 12.68 -9.30 11.67
CA GLU A 64 13.86 -9.94 11.09
C GLU A 64 13.74 -10.01 9.56
N SER A 65 12.59 -10.49 9.05
CA SER A 65 12.34 -10.56 7.61
C SER A 65 12.41 -9.17 6.95
N VAL A 66 11.88 -8.14 7.61
CA VAL A 66 11.98 -6.76 7.12
C VAL A 66 13.43 -6.27 7.07
N ALA A 67 14.21 -6.57 8.10
CA ALA A 67 15.62 -6.17 8.15
C ALA A 67 16.44 -6.85 7.04
N GLU A 68 16.27 -8.16 6.84
CA GLU A 68 16.96 -8.96 5.81
C GLU A 68 16.64 -8.45 4.39
N VAL A 69 15.37 -8.17 4.11
CA VAL A 69 14.94 -7.64 2.81
C VAL A 69 15.51 -6.26 2.56
N LEU A 70 15.47 -5.35 3.54
CA LEU A 70 16.04 -4.00 3.39
C LEU A 70 17.56 -4.02 3.24
N ASP A 71 18.27 -4.92 3.93
CA ASP A 71 19.69 -5.12 3.75
C ASP A 71 20.04 -5.63 2.34
N THR A 72 19.23 -6.55 1.81
CA THR A 72 19.36 -7.04 0.43
C THR A 72 19.16 -5.91 -0.58
N ILE A 73 18.06 -5.14 -0.42
CA ILE A 73 17.77 -3.99 -1.28
C ILE A 73 18.93 -2.99 -1.26
N LYS A 74 19.41 -2.66 -0.07
CA LYS A 74 20.50 -1.69 0.08
C LYS A 74 21.80 -2.14 -0.58
N LYS A 75 22.11 -3.43 -0.53
CA LYS A 75 23.33 -3.99 -1.16
C LYS A 75 23.26 -4.03 -2.67
N GLU A 76 22.07 -4.37 -3.23
CA GLU A 76 21.90 -4.58 -4.66
C GLU A 76 21.49 -3.31 -5.41
N PHE A 77 20.65 -2.47 -4.81
CA PHE A 77 19.97 -1.34 -5.49
C PHE A 77 20.19 0.01 -4.81
N GLY A 78 20.66 0.02 -3.57
CA GLY A 78 20.80 1.23 -2.77
C GLY A 78 19.64 1.44 -1.78
N ASP A 79 19.59 2.62 -1.16
CA ASP A 79 18.57 2.95 -0.17
C ASP A 79 17.21 3.19 -0.85
N VAL A 80 16.13 2.75 -0.23
CA VAL A 80 14.74 2.96 -0.69
C VAL A 80 14.40 4.45 -0.71
N ASP A 81 13.96 4.93 -1.87
CA ASP A 81 13.47 6.30 -2.08
C ASP A 81 11.94 6.40 -1.98
N ILE A 82 11.24 5.35 -2.42
CA ILE A 82 9.78 5.27 -2.44
C ILE A 82 9.36 3.99 -1.71
N LEU A 83 8.54 4.13 -0.67
CA LEU A 83 7.92 3.00 0.03
C LEU A 83 6.41 3.02 -0.21
N VAL A 84 5.89 1.93 -0.78
CA VAL A 84 4.45 1.70 -0.94
C VAL A 84 4.02 0.57 -0.01
N ASN A 85 3.37 0.91 1.09
CA ASN A 85 2.80 -0.02 2.04
C ASN A 85 1.42 -0.47 1.52
N ASN A 86 1.41 -1.55 0.74
CA ASN A 86 0.20 -2.11 0.12
C ASN A 86 -0.19 -3.48 0.72
N ALA A 87 0.73 -4.24 1.28
CA ALA A 87 0.41 -5.54 1.88
C ALA A 87 -0.71 -5.42 2.92
N GLY A 88 -1.69 -6.29 2.82
CA GLY A 88 -2.82 -6.30 3.73
C GLY A 88 -3.68 -7.55 3.56
N ILE A 89 -4.45 -7.85 4.59
CA ILE A 89 -5.39 -8.98 4.64
C ILE A 89 -6.74 -8.52 5.18
N THR A 90 -7.76 -9.35 5.03
CA THR A 90 -9.06 -9.22 5.70
C THR A 90 -9.33 -10.44 6.59
N ARG A 91 -10.05 -10.25 7.69
CA ARG A 91 -10.57 -11.27 8.59
C ARG A 91 -11.96 -10.82 9.04
N ASP A 92 -12.90 -10.91 8.10
CA ASP A 92 -14.24 -10.34 8.29
C ASP A 92 -15.06 -11.23 9.21
N ASN A 93 -15.62 -10.64 10.27
CA ASN A 93 -16.51 -11.30 11.21
C ASN A 93 -17.35 -10.25 11.95
N LEU A 94 -18.57 -10.58 12.34
CA LEU A 94 -19.35 -9.72 13.21
C LEU A 94 -18.65 -9.54 14.56
N LEU A 95 -18.64 -8.33 15.12
CA LEU A 95 -17.91 -8.00 16.35
C LEU A 95 -18.20 -8.98 17.50
N MET A 96 -19.45 -9.41 17.68
CA MET A 96 -19.81 -10.40 18.70
C MET A 96 -19.13 -11.76 18.53
N ARG A 97 -18.72 -12.11 17.32
CA ARG A 97 -18.11 -13.41 16.97
C ARG A 97 -16.64 -13.30 16.65
N MET A 98 -16.13 -12.08 16.53
CA MET A 98 -14.74 -11.79 16.16
C MET A 98 -13.80 -12.35 17.24
N LYS A 99 -12.87 -13.18 16.82
CA LYS A 99 -11.85 -13.76 17.71
C LYS A 99 -10.69 -12.78 17.89
N HIS A 100 -9.97 -12.95 19.00
CA HIS A 100 -8.84 -12.08 19.32
C HIS A 100 -7.72 -12.22 18.28
N ASP A 101 -7.46 -13.41 17.77
CA ASP A 101 -6.48 -13.66 16.72
C ASP A 101 -6.89 -13.02 15.38
N GLU A 102 -8.18 -13.03 15.01
CA GLU A 102 -8.67 -12.31 13.81
C GLU A 102 -8.45 -10.79 13.93
N TRP A 103 -8.60 -10.23 15.11
CA TRP A 103 -8.28 -8.84 15.39
C TRP A 103 -6.77 -8.58 15.29
N GLN A 104 -5.96 -9.40 15.98
CA GLN A 104 -4.53 -9.20 16.05
C GLN A 104 -3.84 -9.38 14.70
N ASP A 105 -4.23 -10.39 13.91
CA ASP A 105 -3.74 -10.60 12.54
C ASP A 105 -3.89 -9.33 11.68
N ILE A 106 -5.05 -8.67 11.78
CA ILE A 106 -5.33 -7.45 11.04
C ILE A 106 -4.47 -6.29 11.54
N MET A 107 -4.37 -6.11 12.85
CA MET A 107 -3.56 -5.02 13.42
C MET A 107 -2.08 -5.21 13.07
N ASP A 108 -1.56 -6.42 13.15
CA ASP A 108 -0.16 -6.70 12.86
C ASP A 108 0.17 -6.52 11.38
N THR A 109 -0.71 -7.01 10.50
CA THR A 109 -0.47 -6.98 9.06
C THR A 109 -0.80 -5.62 8.45
N ASN A 110 -1.93 -4.99 8.82
CA ASN A 110 -2.44 -3.81 8.11
C ASN A 110 -2.03 -2.48 8.76
N LEU A 111 -1.52 -2.49 10.00
CA LEU A 111 -1.11 -1.26 10.70
C LEU A 111 0.32 -1.36 11.24
N THR A 112 0.64 -2.35 12.07
CA THR A 112 1.97 -2.47 12.70
C THR A 112 3.06 -2.66 11.64
N SER A 113 2.79 -3.38 10.56
CA SER A 113 3.72 -3.55 9.44
C SER A 113 4.10 -2.20 8.80
N ILE A 114 3.13 -1.30 8.64
CA ILE A 114 3.35 0.05 8.07
C ILE A 114 4.29 0.84 8.96
N PHE A 115 4.07 0.82 10.28
CA PHE A 115 4.99 1.43 11.24
C PHE A 115 6.40 0.83 11.11
N ARG A 116 6.52 -0.50 11.07
CA ARG A 116 7.80 -1.22 11.02
C ARG A 116 8.60 -0.86 9.78
N LEU A 117 7.99 -0.95 8.61
CA LEU A 117 8.64 -0.64 7.32
C LEU A 117 8.99 0.84 7.21
N SER A 118 8.05 1.74 7.56
CA SER A 118 8.29 3.18 7.51
C SER A 118 9.46 3.60 8.41
N LYS A 119 9.49 3.08 9.65
CA LYS A 119 10.60 3.33 10.60
C LYS A 119 11.94 2.83 10.05
N ALA A 120 11.95 1.67 9.39
CA ALA A 120 13.18 1.06 8.91
C ALA A 120 13.81 1.84 7.74
N VAL A 121 13.02 2.41 6.83
CA VAL A 121 13.54 3.21 5.70
C VAL A 121 13.82 4.67 6.08
N LEU A 122 13.23 5.15 7.17
CA LEU A 122 13.21 6.58 7.51
C LEU A 122 14.60 7.18 7.69
N ARG A 123 15.52 6.48 8.35
CA ARG A 123 16.88 6.99 8.61
C ARG A 123 17.62 7.33 7.32
N ALA A 124 17.53 6.49 6.30
CA ALA A 124 18.15 6.70 5.00
C ALA A 124 17.49 7.88 4.27
N MET A 125 16.16 7.95 4.24
CA MET A 125 15.42 9.06 3.64
C MET A 125 15.76 10.40 4.32
N MET A 126 15.83 10.44 5.65
CA MET A 126 16.21 11.64 6.41
C MET A 126 17.65 12.11 6.07
N LYS A 127 18.59 11.18 5.90
CA LYS A 127 19.98 11.50 5.49
C LYS A 127 20.04 12.07 4.09
N LYS A 128 19.28 11.49 3.14
CA LYS A 128 19.15 11.98 1.76
C LYS A 128 18.33 13.27 1.66
N ARG A 129 17.54 13.62 2.67
CA ARG A 129 16.52 14.69 2.65
C ARG A 129 15.54 14.54 1.48
N CYS A 130 15.19 13.32 1.17
CA CYS A 130 14.27 12.96 0.10
C CYS A 130 13.64 11.60 0.42
N GLY A 131 12.32 11.48 0.26
CA GLY A 131 11.61 10.22 0.43
C GLY A 131 10.13 10.36 0.14
N ARG A 132 9.50 9.28 -0.28
CA ARG A 132 8.06 9.19 -0.53
C ARG A 132 7.52 7.94 0.16
N ILE A 133 6.61 8.11 1.09
CA ILE A 133 5.93 7.00 1.78
C ILE A 133 4.46 7.08 1.44
N ILE A 134 3.94 6.05 0.79
CA ILE A 134 2.55 5.96 0.35
C ILE A 134 1.91 4.73 1.00
N ASN A 135 0.89 4.97 1.81
CA ASN A 135 0.15 3.93 2.51
C ASN A 135 -1.15 3.62 1.78
N ILE A 136 -1.43 2.36 1.49
CA ILE A 136 -2.72 1.96 0.93
C ILE A 136 -3.72 1.77 2.08
N GLY A 137 -4.58 2.78 2.21
CA GLY A 137 -5.71 2.80 3.12
C GLY A 137 -6.91 2.01 2.61
N SER A 138 -8.09 2.50 2.92
CA SER A 138 -9.37 2.02 2.38
C SER A 138 -10.47 3.03 2.69
N VAL A 139 -11.49 3.08 1.85
CA VAL A 139 -12.74 3.79 2.14
C VAL A 139 -13.39 3.29 3.44
N VAL A 140 -13.22 2.01 3.76
CA VAL A 140 -13.71 1.38 5.00
C VAL A 140 -13.08 2.01 6.26
N GLY A 141 -11.85 2.52 6.17
CA GLY A 141 -11.19 3.21 7.28
C GLY A 141 -11.83 4.55 7.66
N VAL A 142 -12.66 5.13 6.79
CA VAL A 142 -13.38 6.38 7.03
C VAL A 142 -14.87 6.19 7.19
N MET A 143 -15.48 5.26 6.45
CA MET A 143 -16.92 5.01 6.49
C MET A 143 -17.32 3.95 7.52
N GLY A 144 -16.41 3.01 7.84
CA GLY A 144 -16.77 1.76 8.50
C GLY A 144 -17.44 0.77 7.52
N ASN A 145 -17.51 -0.48 7.92
CA ASN A 145 -18.31 -1.51 7.25
C ASN A 145 -18.68 -2.61 8.25
N ALA A 146 -19.91 -3.09 8.19
CA ALA A 146 -20.37 -4.17 9.06
C ALA A 146 -19.52 -5.43 8.84
N GLY A 147 -19.10 -6.08 9.93
CA GLY A 147 -18.23 -7.26 9.89
C GLY A 147 -16.74 -6.95 9.72
N GLN A 148 -16.34 -5.70 9.62
CA GLN A 148 -14.95 -5.27 9.41
C GLN A 148 -14.43 -4.31 10.50
N ALA A 149 -14.87 -4.47 11.75
CA ALA A 149 -14.46 -3.58 12.83
C ALA A 149 -12.91 -3.54 13.01
N ASN A 150 -12.24 -4.70 12.92
CA ASN A 150 -10.79 -4.83 12.95
C ASN A 150 -10.12 -4.13 11.76
N TYR A 151 -10.60 -4.37 10.54
CA TYR A 151 -10.07 -3.79 9.32
C TYR A 151 -10.28 -2.26 9.28
N ALA A 152 -11.49 -1.80 9.64
CA ALA A 152 -11.80 -0.37 9.75
C ALA A 152 -10.89 0.33 10.75
N ALA A 153 -10.70 -0.26 11.94
CA ALA A 153 -9.81 0.28 12.97
C ALA A 153 -8.36 0.39 12.47
N ALA A 154 -7.82 -0.67 11.83
CA ALA A 154 -6.47 -0.65 11.29
C ALA A 154 -6.33 0.41 10.19
N LYS A 155 -7.27 0.50 9.23
CA LYS A 155 -7.21 1.45 8.13
C LYS A 155 -7.45 2.91 8.58
N ALA A 156 -8.27 3.15 9.59
CA ALA A 156 -8.37 4.44 10.25
C ALA A 156 -7.08 4.81 10.97
N GLY A 157 -6.45 3.85 11.65
CA GLY A 157 -5.15 4.01 12.29
C GLY A 157 -4.05 4.42 11.32
N VAL A 158 -4.05 3.89 10.08
CA VAL A 158 -3.12 4.29 9.01
C VAL A 158 -3.24 5.79 8.69
N ILE A 159 -4.45 6.34 8.64
CA ILE A 159 -4.69 7.77 8.38
C ILE A 159 -4.09 8.63 9.49
N GLY A 160 -4.34 8.26 10.76
CA GLY A 160 -3.76 8.95 11.91
C GLY A 160 -2.23 8.87 11.95
N PHE A 161 -1.67 7.68 11.70
CA PHE A 161 -0.24 7.46 11.59
C PHE A 161 0.39 8.31 10.48
N THR A 162 -0.21 8.34 9.29
CA THR A 162 0.23 9.14 8.15
C THR A 162 0.34 10.61 8.50
N LYS A 163 -0.69 11.19 9.13
CA LYS A 163 -0.72 12.61 9.53
C LYS A 163 0.36 12.94 10.55
N SER A 164 0.54 12.09 11.56
CA SER A 164 1.56 12.29 12.60
C SER A 164 2.96 12.23 12.03
N MET A 165 3.25 11.16 11.27
CA MET A 165 4.56 10.97 10.66
C MET A 165 4.90 12.08 9.65
N ALA A 166 3.92 12.54 8.87
CA ALA A 166 4.12 13.65 7.93
C ALA A 166 4.61 14.91 8.65
N ARG A 167 4.04 15.25 9.81
CA ARG A 167 4.47 16.40 10.63
C ARG A 167 5.92 16.28 11.12
N GLU A 168 6.35 15.07 11.45
CA GLU A 168 7.71 14.82 11.95
C GLU A 168 8.78 14.97 10.85
N VAL A 169 8.46 14.60 9.59
CA VAL A 169 9.46 14.43 8.55
C VAL A 169 9.38 15.44 7.40
N ALA A 170 8.32 16.25 7.32
CA ALA A 170 8.12 17.20 6.23
C ALA A 170 9.33 18.14 6.02
N ALA A 171 9.92 18.67 7.10
CA ALA A 171 11.10 19.53 7.06
C ALA A 171 12.37 18.83 6.51
N ARG A 172 12.30 17.52 6.31
CA ARG A 172 13.36 16.70 5.73
C ARG A 172 13.13 16.34 4.25
N GLY A 173 12.14 16.97 3.60
CA GLY A 173 11.81 16.70 2.20
C GLY A 173 11.18 15.32 1.98
N ILE A 174 10.60 14.73 3.03
CA ILE A 174 9.92 13.45 2.97
C ILE A 174 8.42 13.69 3.02
N THR A 175 7.67 13.10 2.09
CA THR A 175 6.20 13.13 2.11
C THR A 175 5.64 11.78 2.56
N VAL A 176 4.56 11.83 3.32
CA VAL A 176 3.84 10.64 3.80
C VAL A 176 2.37 10.85 3.52
N ASN A 177 1.78 10.03 2.64
CA ASN A 177 0.39 10.16 2.22
C ASN A 177 -0.32 8.81 2.23
N THR A 178 -1.64 8.84 2.26
CA THR A 178 -2.50 7.66 2.15
C THR A 178 -3.31 7.74 0.85
N VAL A 179 -3.42 6.61 0.14
CA VAL A 179 -4.44 6.43 -0.90
C VAL A 179 -5.53 5.55 -0.31
N ALA A 180 -6.77 5.98 -0.35
CA ALA A 180 -7.94 5.26 0.16
C ALA A 180 -8.82 4.75 -0.99
N PRO A 181 -8.58 3.51 -1.47
CA PRO A 181 -9.40 2.90 -2.51
C PRO A 181 -10.84 2.65 -2.03
N GLY A 182 -11.79 2.71 -2.96
CA GLY A 182 -13.09 2.09 -2.83
C GLY A 182 -13.07 0.60 -3.20
N PHE A 183 -14.14 0.12 -3.80
CA PHE A 183 -14.21 -1.24 -4.35
C PHE A 183 -13.46 -1.32 -5.68
N ILE A 184 -12.38 -2.09 -5.69
CA ILE A 184 -11.47 -2.24 -6.83
C ILE A 184 -11.61 -3.65 -7.42
N GLU A 185 -11.61 -3.75 -8.75
CA GLU A 185 -11.67 -5.03 -9.44
C GLU A 185 -10.38 -5.83 -9.23
N THR A 186 -10.45 -6.82 -8.37
CA THR A 186 -9.35 -7.73 -8.02
C THR A 186 -9.86 -9.16 -8.06
N ASP A 187 -8.99 -10.15 -7.89
CA ASP A 187 -9.42 -11.55 -7.80
C ASP A 187 -10.48 -11.78 -6.71
N MET A 188 -10.42 -10.98 -5.64
CA MET A 188 -11.40 -11.06 -4.54
C MET A 188 -12.80 -10.58 -4.98
N THR A 189 -12.90 -9.51 -5.74
CA THR A 189 -14.19 -8.99 -6.24
C THR A 189 -14.71 -9.76 -7.45
N LYS A 190 -13.83 -10.43 -8.20
CA LYS A 190 -14.24 -11.35 -9.29
C LYS A 190 -14.90 -12.62 -8.77
N ALA A 191 -14.64 -13.00 -7.52
CA ALA A 191 -15.25 -14.16 -6.88
C ALA A 191 -16.67 -13.89 -6.33
N LEU A 192 -17.16 -12.64 -6.36
CA LEU A 192 -18.52 -12.27 -5.94
C LEU A 192 -19.55 -12.84 -6.94
N ASN A 193 -20.68 -13.35 -6.42
CA ASN A 193 -21.82 -13.69 -7.25
C ASN A 193 -22.53 -12.40 -7.75
N ASP A 194 -23.46 -12.55 -8.71
CA ASP A 194 -24.13 -11.42 -9.37
C ASP A 194 -24.91 -10.55 -8.36
N GLU A 195 -25.56 -11.13 -7.35
CA GLU A 195 -26.30 -10.40 -6.33
C GLU A 195 -25.35 -9.58 -5.44
N GLN A 196 -24.26 -10.17 -4.97
CA GLN A 196 -23.23 -9.48 -4.19
C GLN A 196 -22.57 -8.38 -5.00
N ARG A 197 -22.30 -8.63 -6.29
CA ARG A 197 -21.74 -7.66 -7.19
C ARG A 197 -22.69 -6.47 -7.39
N ALA A 198 -23.98 -6.72 -7.61
CA ALA A 198 -24.99 -5.69 -7.75
C ALA A 198 -25.13 -4.84 -6.47
N ALA A 199 -25.17 -5.49 -5.30
CA ALA A 199 -25.21 -4.80 -4.00
C ALA A 199 -23.97 -3.93 -3.75
N THR A 200 -22.79 -4.39 -4.18
CA THR A 200 -21.54 -3.62 -4.11
C THR A 200 -21.60 -2.42 -5.03
N LEU A 201 -22.03 -2.60 -6.29
CA LEU A 201 -22.14 -1.52 -7.28
C LEU A 201 -23.15 -0.46 -6.88
N ALA A 202 -24.23 -0.84 -6.22
CA ALA A 202 -25.24 0.11 -5.72
C ALA A 202 -24.67 1.13 -4.71
N GLN A 203 -23.53 0.82 -4.07
CA GLN A 203 -22.84 1.72 -3.14
C GLN A 203 -21.85 2.66 -3.83
N VAL A 204 -21.58 2.47 -5.13
CA VAL A 204 -20.58 3.25 -5.86
C VAL A 204 -21.30 4.23 -6.80
N PRO A 205 -21.29 5.54 -6.51
CA PRO A 205 -21.91 6.55 -7.39
C PRO A 205 -21.43 6.53 -8.85
N ALA A 206 -20.16 6.17 -9.07
CA ALA A 206 -19.63 6.02 -10.43
C ALA A 206 -20.18 4.80 -11.19
N GLY A 207 -21.00 3.93 -10.58
CA GLY A 207 -21.66 2.78 -11.18
C GLY A 207 -20.75 1.63 -11.64
N ARG A 208 -19.47 1.64 -11.24
CA ARG A 208 -18.49 0.60 -11.58
C ARG A 208 -17.49 0.38 -10.47
N LEU A 209 -16.83 -0.76 -10.48
CA LEU A 209 -15.63 -0.97 -9.69
C LEU A 209 -14.47 -0.14 -10.27
N GLY A 210 -13.55 0.26 -9.40
CA GLY A 210 -12.29 0.88 -9.84
C GLY A 210 -11.34 -0.17 -10.43
N ASP A 211 -10.50 0.25 -11.37
CA ASP A 211 -9.39 -0.56 -11.88
C ASP A 211 -8.17 -0.39 -10.95
N PRO A 212 -7.41 -1.47 -10.64
CA PRO A 212 -6.13 -1.37 -9.94
C PRO A 212 -5.17 -0.31 -10.50
N LYS A 213 -5.20 -0.08 -11.81
CA LYS A 213 -4.40 0.96 -12.49
C LYS A 213 -4.78 2.38 -12.08
N GLU A 214 -6.05 2.63 -11.71
CA GLU A 214 -6.48 3.95 -11.22
C GLU A 214 -5.85 4.25 -9.85
N ILE A 215 -5.71 3.24 -9.01
CA ILE A 215 -4.98 3.37 -7.75
C ILE A 215 -3.48 3.53 -8.00
N ALA A 216 -2.91 2.72 -8.89
CA ALA A 216 -1.51 2.80 -9.27
C ALA A 216 -1.13 4.18 -9.82
N ALA A 217 -2.00 4.80 -10.63
CA ALA A 217 -1.80 6.15 -11.16
C ALA A 217 -1.70 7.20 -10.03
N THR A 218 -2.56 7.09 -9.01
CA THR A 218 -2.52 7.97 -7.84
C THR A 218 -1.25 7.76 -7.02
N VAL A 219 -0.83 6.50 -6.83
CA VAL A 219 0.43 6.18 -6.15
C VAL A 219 1.63 6.73 -6.93
N ALA A 220 1.67 6.57 -8.24
CA ALA A 220 2.75 7.08 -9.08
C ALA A 220 2.81 8.62 -9.06
N PHE A 221 1.67 9.31 -8.99
CA PHE A 221 1.61 10.75 -8.77
C PHE A 221 2.23 11.14 -7.43
N LEU A 222 1.82 10.50 -6.33
CA LEU A 222 2.35 10.77 -5.00
C LEU A 222 3.84 10.42 -4.85
N ALA A 223 4.33 9.46 -5.64
CA ALA A 223 5.74 9.08 -5.68
C ALA A 223 6.62 10.09 -6.44
N SER A 224 6.03 10.94 -7.28
CA SER A 224 6.73 11.88 -8.14
C SER A 224 7.01 13.23 -7.45
N ASP A 225 7.80 14.07 -8.11
CA ASP A 225 8.06 15.44 -7.67
C ASP A 225 6.86 16.37 -7.88
N ASP A 226 5.89 15.98 -8.72
CA ASP A 226 4.64 16.72 -8.92
C ASP A 226 3.80 16.80 -7.62
N ALA A 227 3.99 15.85 -6.70
CA ALA A 227 3.35 15.81 -5.38
C ALA A 227 4.27 16.25 -4.23
N ALA A 228 5.39 16.92 -4.51
CA ALA A 228 6.41 17.25 -3.48
C ALA A 228 5.89 18.14 -2.34
N TYR A 229 4.78 18.88 -2.56
CA TYR A 229 4.17 19.74 -1.55
C TYR A 229 2.94 19.09 -0.86
N MET A 230 2.63 17.83 -1.22
CA MET A 230 1.53 17.05 -0.62
C MET A 230 2.06 16.12 0.45
N THR A 231 1.67 16.33 1.70
CA THR A 231 2.05 15.43 2.81
C THR A 231 0.98 15.42 3.91
N GLY A 232 0.77 14.27 4.53
CA GLY A 232 -0.27 14.06 5.54
C GLY A 232 -1.67 13.89 4.96
N GLU A 233 -1.79 13.78 3.63
CA GLU A 233 -3.07 13.76 2.94
C GLU A 233 -3.60 12.34 2.76
N THR A 234 -4.93 12.23 2.65
CA THR A 234 -5.62 11.00 2.27
C THR A 234 -6.36 11.22 0.95
N LEU A 235 -5.84 10.66 -0.13
CA LEU A 235 -6.48 10.75 -1.45
C LEU A 235 -7.53 9.64 -1.61
N HIS A 236 -8.78 10.04 -1.73
CA HIS A 236 -9.91 9.13 -1.92
C HIS A 236 -10.07 8.78 -3.39
N VAL A 237 -9.87 7.48 -3.72
CA VAL A 237 -10.02 6.95 -5.10
C VAL A 237 -11.06 5.84 -5.04
N ASN A 238 -12.34 6.23 -4.95
CA ASN A 238 -13.43 5.35 -4.52
C ASN A 238 -14.72 5.46 -5.33
N GLY A 239 -14.71 6.13 -6.50
CA GLY A 239 -15.90 6.28 -7.34
C GLY A 239 -17.02 7.09 -6.69
N GLY A 240 -16.70 7.94 -5.70
CA GLY A 240 -17.67 8.76 -5.00
C GLY A 240 -18.32 8.11 -3.78
N MET A 241 -17.89 6.92 -3.36
CA MET A 241 -18.43 6.25 -2.16
C MET A 241 -18.27 7.09 -0.89
N TYR A 242 -17.21 7.87 -0.82
CA TYR A 242 -16.96 8.82 0.26
C TYR A 242 -16.44 10.12 -0.31
N MET A 243 -17.09 11.22 0.05
CA MET A 243 -16.76 12.59 -0.34
C MET A 243 -16.53 13.43 0.93
N ILE A 244 -15.47 14.23 0.96
CA ILE A 244 -15.09 15.16 2.04
C ILE A 244 -15.14 16.59 1.55
#